data_6d950101ff26c4a92d4d1173f90302be
#
_entry.id   6d950101ff26c4a92d4d1173f90302be
#
_cell.length_a   1.000
_cell.length_b   1.000
_cell.length_c   1.000
_cell.angle_alpha   90.00
_cell.angle_beta   90.00
_cell.angle_gamma   90.00
#
_symmetry.space_group_name_H-M   'P 1'
#
loop_
_entity.id
_entity.type
_entity.pdbx_description
1 polymer ?
#
loop_
_entity_poly.entity_id
_entity_poly.type
_entity_poly.pdbx_seq_one_letter_code
_entity_poly.pdbx_strand_id
1 'polypeptide(L)'
;DAKIKSLQSDGYNVYMYLDNELIDVEHLCCLAHARAKFKYAYDQGSLQARIFLELIAKLYGMEETYRREKLTSDEIYHRRNSKETTEIIDKIRTELYDLLANPDESRSELMSKALNYLKNFWNQIFAYRNDGEYSIDNMAAERAIRPITVQRKNSLFFGSVKGIQNSAIYNTFIETCKQVGVSFRDYFC
;
A
#
# COMPACT_ATOMS: atom_id res chain seq x y z
N ASP A 1 -22.63 12.75 8.18
CA ASP A 1 -21.78 12.66 6.98
C ASP A 1 -20.39 12.21 7.43
N ALA A 2 -19.99 10.97 7.05
CA ALA A 2 -18.66 10.49 7.32
C ALA A 2 -17.64 11.28 6.47
N LYS A 3 -16.76 12.04 7.12
CA LYS A 3 -15.66 12.72 6.41
C LYS A 3 -14.60 11.68 6.04
N ILE A 4 -14.16 11.70 4.78
CA ILE A 4 -12.98 10.93 4.35
C ILE A 4 -11.77 11.57 5.02
N LYS A 5 -11.04 10.81 5.84
CA LYS A 5 -9.82 11.26 6.53
C LYS A 5 -8.56 11.07 5.68
N SER A 6 -8.54 10.01 4.90
CA SER A 6 -7.36 9.64 4.11
C SER A 6 -7.73 8.95 2.81
N LEU A 7 -6.85 9.08 1.81
CA LEU A 7 -6.90 8.33 0.56
C LEU A 7 -5.56 7.61 0.37
N GLN A 8 -5.61 6.31 0.10
CA GLN A 8 -4.41 5.52 -0.16
C GLN A 8 -4.30 5.13 -1.64
N SER A 9 -3.15 5.39 -2.25
CA SER A 9 -2.87 5.10 -3.66
C SER A 9 -1.61 4.26 -3.85
N ASP A 10 -1.37 3.83 -5.09
CA ASP A 10 -0.14 3.15 -5.53
C ASP A 10 1.01 4.13 -5.87
N GLY A 11 0.80 5.44 -5.64
CA GLY A 11 1.74 6.49 -6.04
C GLY A 11 1.63 6.88 -7.51
N TYR A 12 0.47 6.69 -8.13
CA TYR A 12 0.24 7.21 -9.47
C TYR A 12 0.14 8.74 -9.45
N ASN A 13 0.90 9.40 -10.32
CA ASN A 13 1.08 10.86 -10.31
C ASN A 13 -0.23 11.68 -10.37
N VAL A 14 -1.31 11.11 -10.91
CA VAL A 14 -2.62 11.77 -10.95
C VAL A 14 -3.16 12.07 -9.55
N TYR A 15 -2.76 11.31 -8.53
CA TYR A 15 -3.21 11.53 -7.15
C TYR A 15 -2.36 12.56 -6.37
N MET A 16 -1.25 13.04 -6.96
CA MET A 16 -0.38 14.03 -6.30
C MET A 16 -1.04 15.41 -6.14
N TYR A 17 -2.08 15.71 -6.95
CA TYR A 17 -2.86 16.93 -6.76
C TYR A 17 -3.62 16.93 -5.42
N LEU A 18 -3.90 15.76 -4.86
CA LEU A 18 -4.62 15.62 -3.58
C LEU A 18 -3.83 16.21 -2.41
N ASP A 19 -2.50 16.18 -2.48
CA ASP A 19 -1.63 16.79 -1.47
C ASP A 19 -1.76 18.33 -1.44
N ASN A 20 -2.21 18.94 -2.54
CA ASN A 20 -2.27 20.38 -2.70
C ASN A 20 -3.69 20.96 -2.65
N GLU A 21 -4.71 20.18 -2.99
CA GLU A 21 -6.08 20.67 -3.18
C GLU A 21 -7.08 20.19 -2.12
N LEU A 22 -6.82 19.05 -1.48
CA LEU A 22 -7.69 18.49 -0.44
C LEU A 22 -7.08 18.71 0.93
N ILE A 23 -7.32 19.87 1.51
CA ILE A 23 -6.74 20.32 2.79
C ILE A 23 -7.08 19.38 3.97
N ASP A 24 -8.19 18.65 3.90
CA ASP A 24 -8.71 17.80 4.98
C ASP A 24 -8.52 16.29 4.74
N VAL A 25 -7.84 15.87 3.67
CA VAL A 25 -7.67 14.45 3.32
C VAL A 25 -6.18 14.12 3.22
N GLU A 26 -5.69 13.24 4.07
CA GLU A 26 -4.29 12.82 4.04
C GLU A 26 -4.05 11.79 2.92
N HIS A 27 -3.09 12.08 2.04
CA HIS A 27 -2.70 11.15 0.98
C HIS A 27 -1.63 10.17 1.48
N LEU A 28 -1.95 8.89 1.42
CA LEU A 28 -1.03 7.80 1.75
C LEU A 28 -0.61 7.05 0.48
N CYS A 29 0.65 6.59 0.45
CA CYS A 29 1.14 5.68 -0.57
C CYS A 29 1.38 4.28 -0.01
N CYS A 30 1.08 3.30 -0.81
CA CYS A 30 1.17 1.89 -0.45
C CYS A 30 2.62 1.43 -0.28
N LEU A 31 3.01 0.96 0.90
CA LEU A 31 4.35 0.41 1.14
C LEU A 31 4.59 -0.90 0.37
N ALA A 32 3.55 -1.69 0.06
CA ALA A 32 3.68 -2.91 -0.74
C ALA A 32 4.19 -2.61 -2.16
N HIS A 33 3.78 -1.47 -2.75
CA HIS A 33 4.28 -1.05 -4.06
C HIS A 33 5.77 -0.65 -4.01
N ALA A 34 6.21 0.05 -2.95
CA ALA A 34 7.63 0.31 -2.74
C ALA A 34 8.41 -1.00 -2.59
N ARG A 35 7.92 -1.92 -1.76
CA ARG A 35 8.51 -3.26 -1.57
C ARG A 35 8.61 -4.03 -2.88
N ALA A 36 7.56 -4.02 -3.72
CA ALA A 36 7.56 -4.70 -5.01
C ALA A 36 8.66 -4.19 -5.94
N LYS A 37 8.91 -2.87 -5.98
CA LYS A 37 9.99 -2.30 -6.80
C LYS A 37 11.37 -2.79 -6.36
N PHE A 38 11.65 -2.84 -5.05
CA PHE A 38 12.89 -3.42 -4.53
C PHE A 38 12.98 -4.93 -4.79
N LYS A 39 11.87 -5.66 -4.71
CA LYS A 39 11.83 -7.09 -5.04
C LYS A 39 12.19 -7.34 -6.50
N TYR A 40 11.64 -6.56 -7.44
CA TYR A 40 12.02 -6.66 -8.86
C TYR A 40 13.51 -6.36 -9.08
N ALA A 41 14.05 -5.32 -8.42
CA ALA A 41 15.46 -5.01 -8.51
C ALA A 41 16.34 -6.16 -7.96
N TYR A 42 15.95 -6.74 -6.84
CA TYR A 42 16.64 -7.87 -6.23
C TYR A 42 16.63 -9.11 -7.13
N ASP A 43 15.48 -9.46 -7.71
CA ASP A 43 15.31 -10.62 -8.59
C ASP A 43 16.13 -10.49 -9.89
N GLN A 44 16.45 -9.25 -10.28
CA GLN A 44 17.35 -8.95 -11.41
C GLN A 44 18.83 -8.74 -10.97
N GLY A 45 19.19 -9.18 -9.78
CA GLY A 45 20.56 -9.24 -9.30
C GLY A 45 21.05 -8.01 -8.50
N SER A 46 20.19 -7.02 -8.22
CA SER A 46 20.58 -5.86 -7.39
C SER A 46 20.61 -6.24 -5.91
N LEU A 47 21.74 -6.77 -5.43
CA LEU A 47 21.91 -7.22 -4.05
C LEU A 47 21.66 -6.10 -3.02
N GLN A 48 21.92 -4.85 -3.37
CA GLN A 48 21.66 -3.66 -2.54
C GLN A 48 20.16 -3.52 -2.16
N ALA A 49 19.23 -4.05 -2.98
CA ALA A 49 17.81 -4.02 -2.68
C ALA A 49 17.42 -4.87 -1.47
N ARG A 50 18.26 -5.85 -1.09
CA ARG A 50 18.01 -6.78 0.01
C ARG A 50 17.79 -6.07 1.34
N ILE A 51 18.58 -5.05 1.67
CA ILE A 51 18.45 -4.34 2.93
C ILE A 51 17.09 -3.66 3.07
N PHE A 52 16.58 -3.07 1.98
CA PHE A 52 15.24 -2.46 1.97
C PHE A 52 14.15 -3.51 2.20
N LEU A 53 14.28 -4.67 1.55
CA LEU A 53 13.33 -5.78 1.71
C LEU A 53 13.31 -6.30 3.15
N GLU A 54 14.46 -6.43 3.80
CA GLU A 54 14.59 -6.89 5.18
C GLU A 54 14.01 -5.87 6.16
N LEU A 55 14.29 -4.57 5.99
CA LEU A 55 13.77 -3.51 6.85
C LEU A 55 12.26 -3.33 6.68
N ILE A 56 11.75 -3.37 5.45
CA ILE A 56 10.31 -3.32 5.17
C ILE A 56 9.61 -4.56 5.75
N ALA A 57 10.22 -5.73 5.66
CA ALA A 57 9.66 -6.96 6.26
C ALA A 57 9.52 -6.84 7.79
N LYS A 58 10.44 -6.16 8.48
CA LYS A 58 10.31 -5.88 9.92
C LYS A 58 9.08 -5.02 10.22
N LEU A 59 8.84 -3.96 9.43
CA LEU A 59 7.64 -3.12 9.60
C LEU A 59 6.36 -3.94 9.43
N TYR A 60 6.29 -4.81 8.41
CA TYR A 60 5.15 -5.71 8.25
C TYR A 60 4.99 -6.72 9.40
N GLY A 61 6.10 -7.23 9.94
CA GLY A 61 6.08 -8.12 11.10
C GLY A 61 5.51 -7.44 12.35
N MET A 62 5.80 -6.15 12.54
CA MET A 62 5.23 -5.35 13.62
C MET A 62 3.72 -5.18 13.44
N GLU A 63 3.25 -4.82 12.24
CA GLU A 63 1.82 -4.68 11.93
C GLU A 63 1.06 -6.01 12.13
N GLU A 64 1.66 -7.13 11.76
CA GLU A 64 1.08 -8.45 12.00
C GLU A 64 0.98 -8.77 13.50
N THR A 65 1.97 -8.36 14.28
CA THR A 65 1.93 -8.49 15.74
C THR A 65 0.80 -7.66 16.34
N TYR A 66 0.63 -6.41 15.91
CA TYR A 66 -0.47 -5.53 16.38
C TYR A 66 -1.84 -6.14 16.09
N ARG A 67 -2.01 -6.72 14.90
CA ARG A 67 -3.24 -7.41 14.50
C ARG A 67 -3.51 -8.65 15.36
N ARG A 68 -2.47 -9.47 15.58
CA ARG A 68 -2.57 -10.68 16.40
C ARG A 68 -2.89 -10.36 17.86
N GLU A 69 -2.32 -9.30 18.38
CA GLU A 69 -2.56 -8.82 19.76
C GLU A 69 -3.87 -8.04 19.88
N LYS A 70 -4.54 -7.74 18.75
CA LYS A 70 -5.79 -6.98 18.68
C LYS A 70 -5.68 -5.61 19.35
N LEU A 71 -4.57 -4.92 19.12
CA LEU A 71 -4.33 -3.60 19.67
C LEU A 71 -5.36 -2.60 19.15
N THR A 72 -5.70 -1.64 20.01
CA THR A 72 -6.54 -0.49 19.63
C THR A 72 -5.79 0.46 18.69
N SER A 73 -6.53 1.34 18.02
CA SER A 73 -5.96 2.36 17.14
C SER A 73 -4.93 3.24 17.87
N ASP A 74 -5.21 3.66 19.09
CA ASP A 74 -4.28 4.47 19.89
C ASP A 74 -3.01 3.70 20.24
N GLU A 75 -3.12 2.43 20.62
CA GLU A 75 -1.95 1.57 20.90
C GLU A 75 -1.11 1.36 19.63
N ILE A 76 -1.75 1.14 18.47
CA ILE A 76 -1.06 1.02 17.17
C ILE A 76 -0.33 2.32 16.85
N TYR A 77 -0.98 3.47 17.01
CA TYR A 77 -0.35 4.77 16.81
C TYR A 77 0.92 4.92 17.66
N HIS A 78 0.84 4.61 18.96
CA HIS A 78 2.00 4.69 19.87
C HIS A 78 3.11 3.70 19.47
N ARG A 79 2.77 2.47 19.09
CA ARG A 79 3.74 1.47 18.64
C ARG A 79 4.43 1.88 17.33
N ARG A 80 3.69 2.39 16.36
CA ARG A 80 4.23 2.91 15.09
C ARG A 80 5.19 4.09 15.27
N ASN A 81 5.02 4.84 16.37
CA ASN A 81 5.87 5.99 16.73
C ASN A 81 6.88 5.66 17.85
N SER A 82 7.04 4.39 18.19
CA SER A 82 8.05 3.93 19.15
C SER A 82 9.47 4.16 18.62
N LYS A 83 10.44 4.13 19.54
CA LYS A 83 11.87 4.20 19.21
C LYS A 83 12.28 3.08 18.23
N GLU A 84 11.81 1.86 18.46
CA GLU A 84 12.12 0.70 17.62
C GLU A 84 11.68 0.90 16.16
N THR A 85 10.43 1.31 15.93
CA THR A 85 9.91 1.60 14.59
C THR A 85 10.66 2.75 13.93
N THR A 86 10.95 3.80 14.70
CA THR A 86 11.68 4.98 14.20
C THR A 86 13.09 4.60 13.77
N GLU A 87 13.81 3.79 14.54
CA GLU A 87 15.15 3.30 14.18
C GLU A 87 15.15 2.48 12.87
N ILE A 88 14.12 1.68 12.62
CA ILE A 88 13.99 0.93 11.36
C ILE A 88 13.80 1.90 10.19
N ILE A 89 12.92 2.89 10.34
CA ILE A 89 12.64 3.87 9.28
C ILE A 89 13.86 4.75 9.02
N ASP A 90 14.57 5.17 10.07
CA ASP A 90 15.81 5.95 9.93
C ASP A 90 16.90 5.16 9.23
N LYS A 91 17.01 3.85 9.45
CA LYS A 91 17.91 2.99 8.68
C LYS A 91 17.52 2.95 7.20
N ILE A 92 16.22 2.81 6.88
CA ILE A 92 15.75 2.88 5.48
C ILE A 92 16.13 4.24 4.87
N ARG A 93 15.98 5.33 5.62
CA ARG A 93 16.33 6.67 5.16
C ARG A 93 17.82 6.81 4.89
N THR A 94 18.66 6.36 5.82
CA THR A 94 20.11 6.42 5.68
C THR A 94 20.57 5.65 4.45
N GLU A 95 20.16 4.40 4.30
CA GLU A 95 20.50 3.57 3.12
C GLU A 95 20.02 4.21 1.81
N LEU A 96 18.81 4.79 1.81
CA LEU A 96 18.27 5.48 0.64
C LEU A 96 19.18 6.64 0.22
N TYR A 97 19.52 7.53 1.16
CA TYR A 97 20.31 8.71 0.85
C TYR A 97 21.77 8.39 0.57
N ASP A 98 22.34 7.42 1.24
CA ASP A 98 23.71 6.95 0.98
C ASP A 98 23.83 6.39 -0.46
N LEU A 99 22.88 5.59 -0.90
CA LEU A 99 22.84 5.09 -2.26
C LEU A 99 22.56 6.20 -3.29
N LEU A 100 21.74 7.20 -2.98
CA LEU A 100 21.47 8.31 -3.88
C LEU A 100 22.68 9.28 -3.99
N ALA A 101 23.42 9.47 -2.90
CA ALA A 101 24.62 10.32 -2.87
C ALA A 101 25.82 9.67 -3.59
N ASN A 102 25.85 8.34 -3.64
CA ASN A 102 26.91 7.57 -4.27
C ASN A 102 26.36 6.84 -5.51
N PRO A 103 26.17 7.54 -6.63
CA PRO A 103 25.70 6.92 -7.87
C PRO A 103 26.75 5.90 -8.36
N ASP A 104 26.31 4.69 -8.63
CA ASP A 104 27.09 3.61 -9.18
C ASP A 104 26.63 3.38 -10.62
N GLU A 105 27.53 3.49 -11.59
CA GLU A 105 27.23 3.28 -13.02
C GLU A 105 26.76 1.85 -13.31
N SER A 106 27.15 0.87 -12.45
CA SER A 106 26.68 -0.52 -12.55
C SER A 106 25.29 -0.72 -11.96
N ARG A 107 24.70 0.31 -11.31
CA ARG A 107 23.37 0.19 -10.67
C ARG A 107 22.31 -0.05 -11.72
N SER A 108 21.50 -1.10 -11.51
CA SER A 108 20.42 -1.42 -12.42
C SER A 108 19.36 -0.30 -12.49
N GLU A 109 18.75 -0.13 -13.64
CA GLU A 109 17.65 0.83 -13.84
C GLU A 109 16.48 0.55 -12.87
N LEU A 110 16.21 -0.73 -12.58
CA LEU A 110 15.15 -1.13 -11.64
C LEU A 110 15.46 -0.66 -10.22
N MET A 111 16.71 -0.77 -9.77
CA MET A 111 17.14 -0.27 -8.47
C MET A 111 17.02 1.25 -8.39
N SER A 112 17.44 1.96 -9.44
CA SER A 112 17.31 3.42 -9.53
C SER A 112 15.84 3.86 -9.50
N LYS A 113 14.94 3.15 -10.18
CA LYS A 113 13.48 3.39 -10.12
C LYS A 113 12.91 3.13 -8.72
N ALA A 114 13.38 2.09 -8.02
CA ALA A 114 12.94 1.81 -6.65
C ALA A 114 13.36 2.91 -5.67
N LEU A 115 14.63 3.35 -5.73
CA LEU A 115 15.15 4.43 -4.89
C LEU A 115 14.41 5.75 -5.15
N ASN A 116 14.22 6.11 -6.42
CA ASN A 116 13.51 7.34 -6.78
C ASN A 116 12.04 7.31 -6.35
N TYR A 117 11.37 6.17 -6.48
CA TYR A 117 10.01 6.00 -5.98
C TYR A 117 9.94 6.21 -4.47
N LEU A 118 10.80 5.54 -3.71
CA LEU A 118 10.84 5.67 -2.25
C LEU A 118 11.16 7.11 -1.81
N LYS A 119 12.10 7.79 -2.50
CA LYS A 119 12.44 9.18 -2.24
C LYS A 119 11.25 10.12 -2.51
N ASN A 120 10.63 9.98 -3.68
CA ASN A 120 9.58 10.90 -4.12
C ASN A 120 8.30 10.79 -3.27
N PHE A 121 7.99 9.60 -2.77
CA PHE A 121 6.80 9.32 -1.98
C PHE A 121 7.10 9.06 -0.50
N TRP A 122 8.28 9.49 -0.01
CA TRP A 122 8.72 9.22 1.36
C TRP A 122 7.66 9.58 2.39
N ASN A 123 7.16 10.79 2.36
CA ASN A 123 6.18 11.29 3.33
C ASN A 123 4.88 10.50 3.26
N GLN A 124 4.35 10.27 2.06
CA GLN A 124 3.08 9.56 1.84
C GLN A 124 3.19 8.06 2.20
N ILE A 125 4.35 7.43 1.95
CA ILE A 125 4.58 6.02 2.29
C ILE A 125 4.60 5.84 3.81
N PHE A 126 5.19 6.76 4.57
CA PHE A 126 5.29 6.65 6.02
C PHE A 126 4.18 7.39 6.77
N ALA A 127 3.24 8.05 6.08
CA ALA A 127 2.09 8.72 6.67
C ALA A 127 1.12 7.76 7.40
N TYR A 128 1.16 6.44 7.12
CA TYR A 128 0.37 5.46 7.87
C TYR A 128 0.63 5.48 9.38
N ARG A 129 1.74 6.07 9.83
CA ARG A 129 2.09 6.27 11.24
C ARG A 129 1.28 7.37 11.92
N ASN A 130 0.65 8.26 11.15
CA ASN A 130 -0.04 9.43 11.68
C ASN A 130 -1.38 9.08 12.35
N ASP A 131 -1.93 7.90 12.04
CA ASP A 131 -3.15 7.39 12.67
C ASP A 131 -3.07 5.85 12.75
N GLY A 132 -3.54 5.26 13.85
CA GLY A 132 -3.58 3.81 14.02
C GLY A 132 -4.63 3.11 13.15
N GLU A 133 -5.62 3.84 12.63
CA GLU A 133 -6.61 3.31 11.69
C GLU A 133 -6.07 3.20 10.26
N TYR A 134 -5.00 3.92 9.93
CA TYR A 134 -4.45 3.89 8.58
C TYR A 134 -3.81 2.54 8.26
N SER A 135 -4.00 2.06 7.05
CA SER A 135 -3.34 0.82 6.61
C SER A 135 -1.92 1.12 6.10
N ILE A 136 -0.98 0.21 6.35
CA ILE A 136 0.38 0.26 5.80
C ILE A 136 0.38 0.06 4.27
N ASP A 137 -0.65 -0.57 3.71
CA ASP A 137 -0.82 -0.81 2.28
C ASP A 137 -2.29 -0.83 1.85
N ASN A 138 -2.53 -0.75 0.53
CA ASN A 138 -3.85 -0.81 -0.08
C ASN A 138 -4.23 -2.22 -0.60
N MET A 139 -3.53 -3.26 -0.16
CA MET A 139 -3.71 -4.62 -0.68
C MET A 139 -5.12 -5.19 -0.44
N ALA A 140 -5.83 -4.70 0.59
CA ALA A 140 -7.22 -5.11 0.84
C ALA A 140 -8.14 -4.61 -0.29
N ALA A 141 -8.01 -3.34 -0.69
CA ALA A 141 -8.76 -2.75 -1.79
C ALA A 141 -8.42 -3.42 -3.13
N GLU A 142 -7.13 -3.67 -3.39
CA GLU A 142 -6.70 -4.36 -4.61
C GLU A 142 -7.26 -5.78 -4.70
N ARG A 143 -7.27 -6.52 -3.58
CA ARG A 143 -7.91 -7.85 -3.53
C ARG A 143 -9.41 -7.78 -3.80
N ALA A 144 -10.10 -6.77 -3.27
CA ALA A 144 -11.54 -6.59 -3.48
C ALA A 144 -11.88 -6.28 -4.95
N ILE A 145 -11.02 -5.55 -5.67
CA ILE A 145 -11.22 -5.23 -7.10
C ILE A 145 -10.78 -6.38 -8.02
N ARG A 146 -9.92 -7.29 -7.56
CA ARG A 146 -9.37 -8.38 -8.38
C ARG A 146 -10.42 -9.20 -9.12
N PRO A 147 -11.57 -9.61 -8.54
CA PRO A 147 -12.61 -10.35 -9.26
C PRO A 147 -13.11 -9.63 -10.50
N ILE A 148 -13.31 -8.31 -10.43
CA ILE A 148 -13.74 -7.49 -11.57
C ILE A 148 -12.67 -7.50 -12.67
N THR A 149 -11.40 -7.37 -12.33
CA THR A 149 -10.30 -7.39 -13.30
C THR A 149 -10.12 -8.74 -13.95
N VAL A 150 -10.31 -9.83 -13.20
CA VAL A 150 -10.30 -11.21 -13.73
C VAL A 150 -11.49 -11.44 -14.64
N GLN A 151 -12.70 -11.04 -14.24
CA GLN A 151 -13.89 -11.13 -15.05
C GLN A 151 -13.72 -10.39 -16.39
N ARG A 152 -13.18 -9.17 -16.35
CA ARG A 152 -12.87 -8.38 -17.55
C ARG A 152 -11.89 -9.10 -18.49
N LYS A 153 -10.85 -9.74 -17.94
CA LYS A 153 -9.88 -10.50 -18.75
C LYS A 153 -10.49 -11.73 -19.40
N ASN A 154 -11.39 -12.41 -18.70
CA ASN A 154 -12.03 -13.65 -19.19
C ASN A 154 -13.16 -13.37 -20.18
N SER A 155 -13.95 -12.31 -19.95
CA SER A 155 -15.15 -12.00 -20.74
C SER A 155 -14.88 -10.97 -21.85
N LEU A 156 -13.70 -10.36 -21.90
CA LEU A 156 -13.24 -9.30 -22.82
C LEU A 156 -14.07 -8.01 -22.74
N PHE A 157 -15.39 -8.09 -22.53
CA PHE A 157 -16.31 -6.94 -22.40
C PHE A 157 -17.55 -7.32 -21.58
N PHE A 158 -18.29 -6.32 -21.13
CA PHE A 158 -19.49 -6.48 -20.30
C PHE A 158 -20.81 -6.39 -21.11
N GLY A 159 -20.72 -6.32 -22.43
CA GLY A 159 -21.86 -6.27 -23.34
C GLY A 159 -22.58 -4.92 -23.41
N SER A 160 -22.67 -4.17 -22.31
CA SER A 160 -23.33 -2.87 -22.25
C SER A 160 -22.90 -2.08 -21.00
N VAL A 161 -23.24 -0.78 -20.96
CA VAL A 161 -23.06 0.06 -19.76
C VAL A 161 -23.84 -0.51 -18.57
N LYS A 162 -25.06 -1.01 -18.80
CA LYS A 162 -25.89 -1.65 -17.77
C LYS A 162 -25.24 -2.94 -17.26
N GLY A 163 -24.59 -3.69 -18.14
CA GLY A 163 -23.82 -4.90 -17.78
C GLY A 163 -22.64 -4.57 -16.86
N ILE A 164 -21.91 -3.48 -17.12
CA ILE A 164 -20.82 -2.98 -16.24
C ILE A 164 -21.38 -2.61 -14.88
N GLN A 165 -22.47 -1.83 -14.82
CA GLN A 165 -23.10 -1.40 -13.58
C GLN A 165 -23.57 -2.60 -12.74
N ASN A 166 -24.25 -3.56 -13.35
CA ASN A 166 -24.69 -4.78 -12.67
C ASN A 166 -23.51 -5.58 -12.14
N SER A 167 -22.45 -5.76 -12.93
CA SER A 167 -21.24 -6.46 -12.49
C SER A 167 -20.58 -5.76 -11.30
N ALA A 168 -20.50 -4.43 -11.32
CA ALA A 168 -19.96 -3.65 -10.19
C ALA A 168 -20.80 -3.85 -8.93
N ILE A 169 -22.12 -3.78 -9.04
CA ILE A 169 -23.05 -3.98 -7.91
C ILE A 169 -22.88 -5.38 -7.30
N TYR A 170 -22.96 -6.45 -8.12
CA TYR A 170 -22.82 -7.81 -7.62
C TYR A 170 -21.45 -8.07 -6.97
N ASN A 171 -20.37 -7.61 -7.60
CA ASN A 171 -19.04 -7.77 -7.01
C ASN A 171 -18.90 -6.99 -5.70
N THR A 172 -19.49 -5.80 -5.59
CA THR A 172 -19.51 -5.03 -4.34
C THR A 172 -20.17 -5.84 -3.22
N PHE A 173 -21.36 -6.41 -3.45
CA PHE A 173 -22.03 -7.23 -2.45
C PHE A 173 -21.21 -8.47 -2.07
N ILE A 174 -20.68 -9.20 -3.06
CA ILE A 174 -19.89 -10.41 -2.83
C ILE A 174 -18.65 -10.09 -1.98
N GLU A 175 -17.89 -9.06 -2.34
CA GLU A 175 -16.65 -8.72 -1.63
C GLU A 175 -16.95 -8.13 -0.24
N THR A 176 -18.02 -7.35 -0.09
CA THR A 176 -18.46 -6.86 1.23
C THR A 176 -18.85 -8.03 2.14
N CYS A 177 -19.65 -8.99 1.66
CA CYS A 177 -19.99 -10.18 2.42
C CYS A 177 -18.73 -10.95 2.88
N LYS A 178 -17.75 -11.12 1.98
CA LYS A 178 -16.47 -11.77 2.33
C LYS A 178 -15.72 -11.02 3.43
N GLN A 179 -15.66 -9.68 3.34
CA GLN A 179 -14.93 -8.86 4.32
C GLN A 179 -15.55 -8.92 5.71
N VAL A 180 -16.88 -9.02 5.81
CA VAL A 180 -17.60 -9.12 7.10
C VAL A 180 -17.85 -10.56 7.53
N GLY A 181 -17.35 -11.55 6.78
CA GLY A 181 -17.49 -12.97 7.14
C GLY A 181 -18.90 -13.54 6.97
N VAL A 182 -19.74 -12.91 6.16
CA VAL A 182 -21.11 -13.35 5.85
C VAL A 182 -21.13 -14.09 4.51
N SER A 183 -21.84 -15.22 4.45
CA SER A 183 -22.08 -15.91 3.18
C SER A 183 -22.96 -15.04 2.28
N PHE A 184 -22.53 -14.82 1.03
CA PHE A 184 -23.33 -14.10 0.04
C PHE A 184 -24.72 -14.73 -0.17
N ARG A 185 -24.80 -16.08 -0.12
CA ARG A 185 -26.05 -16.81 -0.22
C ARG A 185 -26.96 -16.48 0.97
N ASP A 186 -26.44 -16.51 2.19
CA ASP A 186 -27.24 -16.29 3.40
C ASP A 186 -27.68 -14.83 3.56
N TYR A 187 -26.99 -13.90 2.87
CA TYR A 187 -27.39 -12.50 2.82
C TYR A 187 -28.60 -12.24 1.91
N PHE A 188 -28.81 -13.08 0.86
CA PHE A 188 -29.90 -12.93 -0.12
C PHE A 188 -31.04 -13.95 0.06
N CYS A 189 -30.93 -14.91 0.92
CA CYS A 189 -31.96 -15.89 1.26
C CYS A 189 -32.50 -15.69 2.67
#